data_5f8206a7642b2c89e5cd69f74d36fe4a
#
_entry.id   5f8206a7642b2c89e5cd69f74d36fe4a
#
_cell.length_a   1.000
_cell.length_b   1.000
_cell.length_c   1.000
_cell.angle_alpha   90.00
_cell.angle_beta   90.00
_cell.angle_gamma   90.00
#
_symmetry.space_group_name_H-M   'P 1'
#
loop_
_entity.id
_entity.type
_entity.pdbx_description
1 polymer ?
#
loop_
_entity_poly.entity_id
_entity_poly.type
_entity_poly.pdbx_seq_one_letter_code
_entity_poly.pdbx_strand_id
1 'polypeptide(L)'
;MEIIRSGGAFMSVSCQKIDPAQWPRSESFAFFSSLDQPFYSVCFRVDVTALHAYTKANGLSFYHSMVWLVTQAVNETENLRYTLRRGEVYLLPARTPSFTELKRAASSSGSSPFPGILRFPPSAARRRRKSERQTAFLESASETDDLVYLSCLPWFDLTCCTNERNFDKDDAIPRITWGKYVRQDDRETLGLSIEVNHRFVDGVHLGRFYEALQQKINDLE
;
A
#
# COMPACT_ATOMS: atom_id res chain seq x y z
N MET A 1 -7.42 22.75 33.33
CA MET A 1 -6.96 21.34 33.35
C MET A 1 -6.09 21.14 32.10
N GLU A 2 -4.79 21.35 32.25
CA GLU A 2 -3.81 21.34 31.19
C GLU A 2 -3.55 19.89 30.76
N ILE A 3 -3.69 19.62 29.45
CA ILE A 3 -3.30 18.34 28.86
C ILE A 3 -1.81 18.43 28.57
N ILE A 4 -1.02 17.72 29.35
CA ILE A 4 0.42 17.55 29.14
C ILE A 4 0.62 16.72 27.85
N ARG A 5 1.08 17.38 26.79
CA ARG A 5 1.58 16.72 25.58
C ARG A 5 2.97 16.18 25.88
N SER A 6 3.10 14.88 26.08
CA SER A 6 4.40 14.21 26.10
C SER A 6 5.00 14.26 24.69
N GLY A 7 6.07 15.07 24.54
CA GLY A 7 6.83 15.20 23.29
C GLY A 7 7.63 13.94 22.98
N GLY A 8 7.08 13.06 22.16
CA GLY A 8 7.86 12.10 21.41
C GLY A 8 8.43 12.81 20.18
N ALA A 9 9.75 12.93 20.08
CA ALA A 9 10.42 13.47 18.92
C ALA A 9 10.11 12.57 17.72
N PHE A 10 9.13 12.97 16.89
CA PHE A 10 8.99 12.44 15.55
C PHE A 10 10.23 12.90 14.78
N MET A 11 11.10 11.97 14.42
CA MET A 11 12.07 12.23 13.38
C MET A 11 11.27 12.64 12.13
N SER A 12 11.28 13.94 11.82
CA SER A 12 10.66 14.46 10.62
C SER A 12 11.44 13.87 9.44
N VAL A 13 10.85 12.87 8.81
CA VAL A 13 11.35 12.36 7.55
C VAL A 13 11.30 13.55 6.59
N SER A 14 12.45 14.02 6.11
CA SER A 14 12.56 15.21 5.29
C SER A 14 11.85 14.97 3.96
N CYS A 15 10.60 15.47 3.83
CA CYS A 15 9.88 15.48 2.57
C CYS A 15 10.44 16.60 1.69
N GLN A 16 10.61 16.31 0.40
CA GLN A 16 11.01 17.32 -0.58
C GLN A 16 9.77 18.07 -1.06
N LYS A 17 9.72 19.38 -0.82
CA LYS A 17 8.70 20.24 -1.44
C LYS A 17 8.97 20.36 -2.94
N ILE A 18 7.93 20.21 -3.75
CA ILE A 18 8.01 20.32 -5.20
C ILE A 18 7.74 21.77 -5.63
N ASP A 19 8.63 22.30 -6.44
CA ASP A 19 8.42 23.58 -7.11
C ASP A 19 7.56 23.37 -8.36
N PRO A 20 6.32 23.89 -8.41
CA PRO A 20 5.44 23.70 -9.55
C PRO A 20 6.03 24.24 -10.86
N ALA A 21 6.88 25.27 -10.81
CA ALA A 21 7.49 25.87 -11.99
C ALA A 21 8.53 24.96 -12.67
N GLN A 22 9.10 24.03 -11.90
CA GLN A 22 10.11 23.09 -12.38
C GLN A 22 9.60 21.65 -12.47
N TRP A 23 8.35 21.41 -12.05
CA TRP A 23 7.77 20.07 -12.05
C TRP A 23 7.15 19.71 -13.39
N PRO A 24 7.68 18.69 -14.11
CA PRO A 24 7.18 18.33 -15.44
C PRO A 24 5.70 17.96 -15.48
N ARG A 25 5.10 17.64 -14.32
CA ARG A 25 3.71 17.26 -14.20
C ARG A 25 2.75 18.43 -13.89
N SER A 26 3.23 19.66 -13.80
CA SER A 26 2.41 20.81 -13.38
C SER A 26 1.14 20.99 -14.18
N GLU A 27 1.18 20.85 -15.51
CA GLU A 27 0.01 20.98 -16.38
C GLU A 27 -1.02 19.87 -16.13
N SER A 28 -0.56 18.60 -16.09
CA SER A 28 -1.44 17.47 -15.81
C SER A 28 -2.04 17.58 -14.40
N PHE A 29 -1.24 17.99 -13.42
CA PHE A 29 -1.71 18.21 -12.05
C PHE A 29 -2.81 19.28 -12.01
N ALA A 30 -2.63 20.41 -12.70
CA ALA A 30 -3.62 21.48 -12.78
C ALA A 30 -4.92 20.98 -13.46
N PHE A 31 -4.79 20.27 -14.58
CA PHE A 31 -5.93 19.70 -15.29
C PHE A 31 -6.75 18.77 -14.41
N PHE A 32 -6.13 17.74 -13.81
CA PHE A 32 -6.84 16.78 -12.96
C PHE A 32 -7.31 17.40 -11.64
N SER A 33 -6.73 18.50 -11.19
CA SER A 33 -7.20 19.24 -10.01
C SER A 33 -8.54 19.95 -10.22
N SER A 34 -8.95 20.18 -11.49
CA SER A 34 -10.26 20.73 -11.82
C SER A 34 -11.41 19.75 -11.68
N LEU A 35 -11.11 18.43 -11.59
CA LEU A 35 -12.11 17.38 -11.42
C LEU A 35 -12.56 17.26 -9.95
N ASP A 36 -13.83 16.91 -9.76
CA ASP A 36 -14.37 16.65 -8.43
C ASP A 36 -13.79 15.37 -7.81
N GLN A 37 -13.57 14.34 -8.64
CA GLN A 37 -13.04 13.04 -8.24
C GLN A 37 -11.89 12.61 -9.15
N PRO A 38 -10.66 13.06 -8.89
CA PRO A 38 -9.50 12.74 -9.71
C PRO A 38 -8.92 11.36 -9.39
N PHE A 39 -9.75 10.37 -9.09
CA PHE A 39 -9.32 9.02 -8.75
C PHE A 39 -9.70 8.04 -9.84
N TYR A 40 -8.84 7.05 -10.05
CA TYR A 40 -9.14 5.93 -10.92
C TYR A 40 -8.47 4.65 -10.43
N SER A 41 -9.03 3.52 -10.83
CA SER A 41 -8.51 2.19 -10.53
C SER A 41 -8.09 1.48 -11.79
N VAL A 42 -6.99 0.74 -11.70
CA VAL A 42 -6.54 -0.19 -12.74
C VAL A 42 -6.36 -1.58 -12.13
N CYS A 43 -6.79 -2.59 -12.87
CA CYS A 43 -6.67 -3.98 -12.45
C CYS A 43 -5.82 -4.73 -13.48
N PHE A 44 -4.91 -5.56 -12.98
CA PHE A 44 -4.04 -6.39 -13.82
C PHE A 44 -3.69 -7.69 -13.10
N ARG A 45 -3.13 -8.63 -13.84
CA ARG A 45 -2.66 -9.89 -13.26
C ARG A 45 -1.15 -9.84 -13.02
N VAL A 46 -0.75 -10.39 -11.87
CA VAL A 46 0.66 -10.53 -11.47
C VAL A 46 0.97 -12.02 -11.42
N ASP A 47 2.07 -12.43 -12.06
CA ASP A 47 2.60 -13.79 -11.93
C ASP A 47 3.32 -13.93 -10.59
N VAL A 48 2.84 -14.82 -9.76
CA VAL A 48 3.34 -15.08 -8.41
C VAL A 48 3.93 -16.47 -8.23
N THR A 49 4.21 -17.17 -9.35
CA THR A 49 4.72 -18.53 -9.34
C THR A 49 6.02 -18.65 -8.53
N ALA A 50 6.99 -17.76 -8.82
CA ALA A 50 8.27 -17.73 -8.09
C ALA A 50 8.07 -17.38 -6.61
N LEU A 51 7.22 -16.39 -6.31
CA LEU A 51 6.92 -16.00 -4.94
C LEU A 51 6.29 -17.14 -4.13
N HIS A 52 5.33 -17.85 -4.71
CA HIS A 52 4.70 -18.98 -4.02
C HIS A 52 5.70 -20.11 -3.76
N ALA A 53 6.52 -20.47 -4.75
CA ALA A 53 7.57 -21.47 -4.60
C ALA A 53 8.57 -21.06 -3.51
N TYR A 54 9.07 -19.82 -3.57
CA TYR A 54 10.03 -19.28 -2.61
C TYR A 54 9.48 -19.27 -1.17
N THR A 55 8.27 -18.77 -0.98
CA THR A 55 7.66 -18.69 0.36
C THR A 55 7.40 -20.06 0.96
N LYS A 56 7.00 -21.04 0.13
CA LYS A 56 6.81 -22.43 0.53
C LYS A 56 8.13 -23.10 0.93
N ALA A 57 9.18 -22.93 0.14
CA ALA A 57 10.50 -23.50 0.41
C ALA A 57 11.13 -22.94 1.69
N ASN A 58 10.90 -21.67 2.00
CA ASN A 58 11.48 -20.98 3.15
C ASN A 58 10.56 -20.86 4.37
N GLY A 59 9.37 -21.47 4.35
CA GLY A 59 8.42 -21.39 5.47
C GLY A 59 7.92 -19.96 5.76
N LEU A 60 7.85 -19.10 4.74
CA LEU A 60 7.44 -17.71 4.86
C LEU A 60 5.93 -17.55 4.57
N SER A 61 5.36 -16.47 5.08
CA SER A 61 3.98 -16.10 4.77
C SER A 61 3.91 -15.45 3.38
N PHE A 62 3.17 -16.03 2.46
CA PHE A 62 2.88 -15.45 1.14
C PHE A 62 2.28 -14.05 1.28
N TYR A 63 1.30 -13.87 2.18
CA TYR A 63 0.67 -12.58 2.42
C TYR A 63 1.67 -11.49 2.84
N HIS A 64 2.50 -11.77 3.85
CA HIS A 64 3.50 -10.79 4.31
C HIS A 64 4.60 -10.53 3.27
N SER A 65 4.94 -11.53 2.46
CA SER A 65 5.88 -11.35 1.36
C SER A 65 5.29 -10.46 0.27
N MET A 66 4.00 -10.63 -0.07
CA MET A 66 3.29 -9.72 -0.96
C MET A 66 3.24 -8.28 -0.41
N VAL A 67 2.88 -8.10 0.87
CA VAL A 67 2.91 -6.77 1.52
C VAL A 67 4.29 -6.11 1.37
N TRP A 68 5.36 -6.88 1.57
CA TRP A 68 6.72 -6.39 1.41
C TRP A 68 7.03 -5.98 -0.03
N LEU A 69 6.83 -6.87 -0.99
CA LEU A 69 7.19 -6.65 -2.39
C LEU A 69 6.38 -5.51 -3.02
N VAL A 70 5.08 -5.46 -2.75
CA VAL A 70 4.21 -4.35 -3.19
C VAL A 70 4.68 -3.02 -2.61
N THR A 71 5.04 -2.98 -1.32
CA THR A 71 5.55 -1.74 -0.69
C THR A 71 6.88 -1.29 -1.32
N GLN A 72 7.77 -2.23 -1.64
CA GLN A 72 9.03 -1.91 -2.32
C GLN A 72 8.76 -1.34 -3.72
N ALA A 73 7.88 -1.95 -4.51
CA ALA A 73 7.51 -1.48 -5.84
C ALA A 73 6.85 -0.09 -5.80
N VAL A 74 5.98 0.17 -4.81
CA VAL A 74 5.42 1.51 -4.56
C VAL A 74 6.52 2.52 -4.29
N ASN A 75 7.50 2.17 -3.46
CA ASN A 75 8.57 3.09 -3.07
C ASN A 75 9.61 3.32 -4.17
N GLU A 76 9.73 2.43 -5.14
CA GLU A 76 10.53 2.63 -6.34
C GLU A 76 9.82 3.49 -7.39
N THR A 77 8.50 3.55 -7.36
CA THR A 77 7.71 4.36 -8.28
C THR A 77 7.48 5.75 -7.71
N GLU A 78 8.31 6.72 -8.11
CA GLU A 78 8.29 8.09 -7.57
C GLU A 78 6.88 8.69 -7.50
N ASN A 79 6.10 8.54 -8.58
CA ASN A 79 4.76 9.12 -8.69
C ASN A 79 3.77 8.59 -7.65
N LEU A 80 3.99 7.40 -7.09
CA LEU A 80 3.19 6.85 -5.99
C LEU A 80 3.58 7.44 -4.62
N ARG A 81 4.64 8.24 -4.54
CA ARG A 81 5.12 8.87 -3.31
C ARG A 81 4.76 10.34 -3.16
N TYR A 82 4.15 10.95 -4.18
CA TYR A 82 3.66 12.33 -4.03
C TYR A 82 2.49 12.42 -3.04
N THR A 83 2.45 13.50 -2.29
CA THR A 83 1.36 13.87 -1.38
C THR A 83 1.07 15.36 -1.45
N LEU A 84 -0.10 15.76 -0.95
CA LEU A 84 -0.50 17.15 -0.87
C LEU A 84 -0.68 17.56 0.59
N ARG A 85 -0.07 18.68 0.97
CA ARG A 85 -0.21 19.26 2.31
C ARG A 85 -0.47 20.75 2.18
N ARG A 86 -1.64 21.19 2.59
CA ARG A 86 -2.04 22.61 2.55
C ARG A 86 -1.93 23.23 1.16
N GLY A 87 -2.31 22.49 0.13
CA GLY A 87 -2.24 22.94 -1.27
C GLY A 87 -0.86 22.85 -1.92
N GLU A 88 0.16 22.39 -1.21
CA GLU A 88 1.53 22.24 -1.72
C GLU A 88 1.89 20.76 -1.92
N VAL A 89 2.57 20.48 -3.02
CA VAL A 89 2.99 19.10 -3.36
C VAL A 89 4.32 18.77 -2.71
N TYR A 90 4.40 17.58 -2.15
CA TYR A 90 5.61 17.04 -1.55
C TYR A 90 5.90 15.63 -2.09
N LEU A 91 7.18 15.33 -2.25
CA LEU A 91 7.67 13.98 -2.50
C LEU A 91 8.09 13.36 -1.16
N LEU A 92 7.42 12.29 -0.80
CA LEU A 92 7.76 11.49 0.38
C LEU A 92 9.01 10.64 0.09
N PRO A 93 9.90 10.46 1.04
CA PRO A 93 11.07 9.57 0.89
C PRO A 93 10.65 8.10 0.75
N ALA A 94 9.56 7.71 1.43
CA ALA A 94 8.96 6.39 1.31
C ALA A 94 7.51 6.41 1.82
N ARG A 95 6.70 5.44 1.37
CA ARG A 95 5.41 5.11 1.95
C ARG A 95 5.53 3.92 2.89
N THR A 96 4.71 3.95 3.94
CA THR A 96 4.61 2.92 4.98
C THR A 96 3.37 2.08 4.73
N PRO A 97 3.47 0.73 4.69
CA PRO A 97 2.30 -0.11 4.49
C PRO A 97 1.36 -0.08 5.70
N SER A 98 0.07 0.11 5.44
CA SER A 98 -1.03 -0.07 6.37
C SER A 98 -1.92 -1.19 5.84
N PHE A 99 -2.12 -2.25 6.62
CA PHE A 99 -2.87 -3.42 6.20
C PHE A 99 -3.60 -4.08 7.36
N THR A 100 -4.61 -4.89 7.03
CA THR A 100 -5.40 -5.64 7.99
C THR A 100 -4.97 -7.10 8.03
N GLU A 101 -4.96 -7.68 9.22
CA GLU A 101 -4.64 -9.08 9.45
C GLU A 101 -5.76 -9.76 10.24
N LEU A 102 -6.17 -10.95 9.78
CA LEU A 102 -7.14 -11.76 10.52
C LEU A 102 -6.46 -12.38 11.74
N LYS A 103 -6.93 -12.07 12.95
CA LYS A 103 -6.52 -12.82 14.14
C LYS A 103 -7.08 -14.24 14.05
N ARG A 104 -6.24 -15.24 14.21
CA ARG A 104 -6.69 -16.59 14.54
C ARG A 104 -7.38 -16.53 15.90
N ALA A 105 -8.70 -16.72 15.91
CA ALA A 105 -9.43 -16.88 17.15
C ALA A 105 -8.84 -18.08 17.91
N ALA A 106 -8.42 -17.87 19.15
CA ALA A 106 -8.36 -18.95 20.11
C ALA A 106 -9.80 -19.44 20.30
N SER A 107 -10.13 -20.57 19.66
CA SER A 107 -11.36 -21.36 19.79
C SER A 107 -12.56 -20.63 20.44
N SER A 108 -13.26 -19.77 19.72
CA SER A 108 -14.71 -19.55 19.79
C SER A 108 -15.10 -18.36 18.90
N SER A 109 -16.06 -18.64 18.03
CA SER A 109 -16.95 -17.74 17.27
C SER A 109 -16.77 -16.23 17.46
N GLY A 110 -15.99 -15.60 16.58
CA GLY A 110 -15.90 -14.16 16.50
C GLY A 110 -14.62 -13.72 15.78
N SER A 111 -14.62 -13.78 14.44
CA SER A 111 -13.53 -13.20 13.65
C SER A 111 -13.69 -11.68 13.65
N SER A 112 -12.82 -10.98 14.36
CA SER A 112 -12.69 -9.53 14.24
C SER A 112 -11.42 -9.22 13.45
N PRO A 113 -11.51 -8.53 12.30
CA PRO A 113 -10.35 -8.06 11.58
C PRO A 113 -9.70 -6.90 12.35
N PHE A 114 -8.38 -6.93 12.50
CA PHE A 114 -7.63 -5.84 13.14
C PHE A 114 -6.58 -5.31 12.19
N PRO A 115 -6.50 -3.99 11.98
CA PRO A 115 -5.40 -3.39 11.25
C PRO A 115 -4.13 -3.41 12.10
N GLY A 116 -3.03 -3.79 11.48
CA GLY A 116 -1.71 -3.68 12.04
C GLY A 116 -0.87 -2.74 11.21
N ILE A 117 -0.33 -1.67 11.82
CA ILE A 117 0.69 -0.85 11.19
C ILE A 117 2.03 -1.49 11.46
N LEU A 118 2.74 -1.88 10.43
CA LEU A 118 4.08 -2.41 10.51
C LEU A 118 5.04 -1.50 9.77
N ARG A 119 5.94 -0.83 10.52
CA ARG A 119 7.14 -0.20 9.96
C ARG A 119 8.17 -1.29 9.67
N PHE A 120 8.66 -1.38 8.43
CA PHE A 120 9.75 -2.27 8.04
C PHE A 120 11.12 -1.66 8.38
N PRO A 121 12.19 -2.47 8.74
CA PRO A 121 12.22 -3.92 8.84
C PRO A 121 12.27 -4.44 10.28
N PRO A 122 11.47 -5.37 10.67
CA PRO A 122 11.93 -6.43 11.55
C PRO A 122 11.50 -7.82 11.09
N SER A 123 12.19 -8.86 11.56
CA SER A 123 11.96 -10.26 11.25
C SER A 123 10.49 -10.67 11.40
N ALA A 124 10.00 -11.58 10.56
CA ALA A 124 8.61 -12.05 10.52
C ALA A 124 8.06 -12.50 11.91
N ALA A 125 8.91 -13.06 12.75
CA ALA A 125 8.56 -13.50 14.11
C ALA A 125 8.21 -12.35 15.06
N ARG A 126 8.84 -11.18 14.91
CA ARG A 126 8.59 -10.01 15.77
C ARG A 126 7.28 -9.31 15.44
N ARG A 127 6.82 -9.41 14.18
CA ARG A 127 5.55 -8.86 13.69
C ARG A 127 4.35 -9.61 14.22
N ARG A 128 4.41 -10.94 14.19
CA ARG A 128 3.37 -11.80 14.72
C ARG A 128 3.06 -11.50 16.20
N ARG A 129 4.10 -11.26 17.03
CA ARG A 129 3.93 -10.90 18.45
C ARG A 129 3.33 -9.49 18.66
N LYS A 130 3.53 -8.55 17.74
CA LYS A 130 2.97 -7.19 17.86
C LYS A 130 1.50 -7.17 17.46
N SER A 131 1.12 -7.86 16.39
CA SER A 131 -0.26 -8.03 15.95
C SER A 131 -1.10 -8.79 16.98
N GLU A 132 -0.55 -9.83 17.61
CA GLU A 132 -1.22 -10.61 18.65
C GLU A 132 -1.56 -9.79 19.92
N ARG A 133 -0.83 -8.71 20.19
CA ARG A 133 -1.04 -7.81 21.35
C ARG A 133 -1.96 -6.63 21.07
N GLN A 134 -2.30 -6.40 19.81
CA GLN A 134 -3.14 -5.29 19.44
C GLN A 134 -4.61 -5.63 19.68
N THR A 135 -5.28 -4.89 20.56
CA THR A 135 -6.66 -5.16 20.99
C THR A 135 -7.68 -4.20 20.38
N ALA A 136 -7.23 -3.08 19.79
CA ALA A 136 -8.11 -2.06 19.23
C ALA A 136 -7.71 -1.69 17.79
N PHE A 137 -8.66 -1.20 17.04
CA PHE A 137 -8.43 -0.55 15.76
C PHE A 137 -7.64 0.75 16.01
N LEU A 138 -6.50 0.94 15.35
CA LEU A 138 -5.68 2.14 15.56
C LEU A 138 -6.17 3.27 14.66
N GLU A 139 -7.11 4.07 15.17
CA GLU A 139 -7.57 5.29 14.49
C GLU A 139 -6.41 6.29 14.25
N SER A 140 -5.50 6.41 15.22
CA SER A 140 -4.35 7.33 15.14
C SER A 140 -3.37 7.04 14.00
N ALA A 141 -3.46 5.88 13.39
CA ALA A 141 -2.59 5.48 12.28
C ALA A 141 -3.07 6.00 10.93
N SER A 142 -4.34 6.36 10.82
CA SER A 142 -4.93 6.95 9.62
C SER A 142 -4.66 8.46 9.48
N GLU A 143 -3.97 9.06 10.45
CA GLU A 143 -3.69 10.50 10.46
C GLU A 143 -2.43 10.89 9.68
N THR A 144 -1.64 9.91 9.19
CA THR A 144 -0.42 10.19 8.44
C THR A 144 -0.63 9.99 6.95
N ASP A 145 -0.09 10.88 6.14
CA ASP A 145 -0.22 10.86 4.68
C ASP A 145 0.88 10.05 3.96
N ASP A 146 1.79 9.45 4.72
CA ASP A 146 2.89 8.60 4.22
C ASP A 146 2.50 7.12 4.07
N LEU A 147 1.21 6.80 4.11
CA LEU A 147 0.72 5.44 4.03
C LEU A 147 0.54 4.95 2.58
N VAL A 148 0.56 3.63 2.42
CA VAL A 148 -0.08 2.89 1.34
C VAL A 148 -1.03 1.86 1.98
N TYR A 149 -2.31 1.90 1.58
CA TYR A 149 -3.29 0.93 2.10
C TYR A 149 -3.23 -0.35 1.28
N LEU A 150 -3.05 -1.47 1.99
CA LEU A 150 -2.95 -2.79 1.39
C LEU A 150 -4.05 -3.72 1.94
N SER A 151 -4.76 -4.38 1.05
CA SER A 151 -5.81 -5.32 1.39
C SER A 151 -5.66 -6.64 0.63
N CYS A 152 -6.14 -7.73 1.21
CA CYS A 152 -6.14 -9.03 0.55
C CYS A 152 -7.51 -9.70 0.71
N LEU A 153 -8.04 -10.18 -0.40
CA LEU A 153 -9.29 -10.94 -0.49
C LEU A 153 -9.00 -12.39 -0.91
N PRO A 154 -8.46 -13.23 -0.01
CA PRO A 154 -7.91 -14.55 -0.36
C PRO A 154 -8.98 -15.58 -0.77
N TRP A 155 -10.24 -15.21 -0.72
CA TRP A 155 -11.37 -16.07 -1.10
C TRP A 155 -11.77 -15.94 -2.57
N PHE A 156 -11.37 -14.85 -3.24
CA PHE A 156 -11.83 -14.51 -4.59
C PHE A 156 -10.65 -14.39 -5.57
N ASP A 157 -10.84 -14.90 -6.79
CA ASP A 157 -10.03 -14.51 -7.93
C ASP A 157 -10.46 -13.10 -8.34
N LEU A 158 -9.69 -12.11 -7.91
CA LEU A 158 -10.04 -10.71 -8.06
C LEU A 158 -9.92 -10.26 -9.51
N THR A 159 -10.99 -9.73 -10.06
CA THR A 159 -11.01 -9.13 -11.41
C THR A 159 -10.94 -7.62 -11.35
N CYS A 160 -11.57 -7.00 -10.36
CA CYS A 160 -11.56 -5.57 -10.10
C CYS A 160 -11.98 -5.29 -8.65
N CYS A 161 -11.46 -4.20 -8.08
CA CYS A 161 -11.88 -3.72 -6.77
C CYS A 161 -11.66 -2.21 -6.69
N THR A 162 -12.61 -1.51 -6.09
CA THR A 162 -12.46 -0.13 -5.61
C THR A 162 -12.53 -0.15 -4.09
N ASN A 163 -11.91 0.85 -3.47
CA ASN A 163 -11.85 0.94 -2.03
C ASN A 163 -12.66 2.14 -1.55
N GLU A 164 -13.15 2.06 -0.32
CA GLU A 164 -13.79 3.16 0.36
C GLU A 164 -12.81 4.31 0.60
N ARG A 165 -13.31 5.54 0.49
CA ARG A 165 -12.58 6.77 0.82
C ARG A 165 -13.52 7.90 1.18
N ASN A 166 -13.03 8.84 1.95
CA ASN A 166 -13.66 10.14 2.06
C ASN A 166 -13.54 10.89 0.72
N PHE A 167 -14.54 11.73 0.39
CA PHE A 167 -14.49 12.57 -0.81
C PHE A 167 -13.55 13.76 -0.62
N ASP A 168 -12.32 13.46 -0.25
CA ASP A 168 -11.24 14.42 -0.20
C ASP A 168 -10.33 14.23 -1.42
N LYS A 169 -10.42 15.16 -2.38
CA LYS A 169 -9.60 15.09 -3.60
C LYS A 169 -8.10 15.26 -3.32
N ASP A 170 -7.73 15.75 -2.15
CA ASP A 170 -6.34 15.91 -1.74
C ASP A 170 -5.73 14.61 -1.18
N ASP A 171 -6.56 13.58 -0.97
CA ASP A 171 -6.06 12.25 -0.61
C ASP A 171 -5.19 11.67 -1.75
N ALA A 172 -3.92 11.50 -1.45
CA ALA A 172 -2.93 10.96 -2.38
C ALA A 172 -2.45 9.55 -1.99
N ILE A 173 -3.08 8.92 -0.99
CA ILE A 173 -2.68 7.60 -0.48
C ILE A 173 -3.12 6.52 -1.49
N PRO A 174 -2.19 5.76 -2.08
CA PRO A 174 -2.54 4.63 -2.95
C PRO A 174 -3.25 3.53 -2.16
N ARG A 175 -4.25 2.90 -2.79
CA ARG A 175 -4.96 1.74 -2.26
C ARG A 175 -4.73 0.56 -3.17
N ILE A 176 -4.21 -0.54 -2.62
CA ILE A 176 -3.87 -1.73 -3.40
C ILE A 176 -4.54 -2.93 -2.76
N THR A 177 -5.30 -3.64 -3.56
CA THR A 177 -6.02 -4.85 -3.13
C THR A 177 -5.67 -5.98 -4.08
N TRP A 178 -5.36 -7.16 -3.53
CA TRP A 178 -5.17 -8.35 -4.36
C TRP A 178 -6.04 -9.51 -3.90
N GLY A 179 -6.32 -10.40 -4.84
CA GLY A 179 -7.16 -11.56 -4.62
C GLY A 179 -6.38 -12.83 -4.31
N LYS A 180 -7.12 -13.95 -4.40
CA LYS A 180 -6.57 -15.29 -4.39
C LYS A 180 -5.72 -15.51 -5.64
N TYR A 181 -4.58 -16.16 -5.51
CA TYR A 181 -3.88 -16.67 -6.69
C TYR A 181 -4.61 -17.90 -7.25
N VAL A 182 -4.62 -17.99 -8.56
CA VAL A 182 -5.16 -19.12 -9.30
C VAL A 182 -4.06 -19.73 -10.15
N ARG A 183 -4.09 -21.05 -10.26
CA ARG A 183 -3.15 -21.80 -11.09
C ARG A 183 -3.79 -22.07 -12.44
N GLN A 184 -3.06 -21.74 -13.49
CA GLN A 184 -3.37 -22.11 -14.85
C GLN A 184 -2.12 -22.65 -15.49
N ASP A 185 -2.15 -23.92 -15.89
CA ASP A 185 -0.98 -24.67 -16.36
C ASP A 185 0.16 -24.64 -15.32
N ASP A 186 1.32 -24.17 -15.71
CA ASP A 186 2.51 -24.05 -14.84
C ASP A 186 2.66 -22.69 -14.16
N ARG A 187 1.67 -21.79 -14.31
CA ARG A 187 1.71 -20.45 -13.74
C ARG A 187 0.68 -20.26 -12.65
N GLU A 188 1.06 -19.51 -11.65
CA GLU A 188 0.17 -19.02 -10.61
C GLU A 188 0.08 -17.50 -10.71
N THR A 189 -1.12 -16.98 -10.93
CA THR A 189 -1.34 -15.54 -11.08
C THR A 189 -2.43 -15.08 -10.14
N LEU A 190 -2.37 -13.82 -9.71
CA LEU A 190 -3.44 -13.18 -8.95
C LEU A 190 -3.85 -11.86 -9.61
N GLY A 191 -5.12 -11.49 -9.43
CA GLY A 191 -5.61 -10.16 -9.76
C GLY A 191 -5.18 -9.16 -8.70
N LEU A 192 -4.64 -8.02 -9.14
CA LEU A 192 -4.28 -6.88 -8.30
C LEU A 192 -4.97 -5.63 -8.82
N SER A 193 -5.65 -4.92 -7.94
CA SER A 193 -6.26 -3.62 -8.18
C SER A 193 -5.44 -2.56 -7.49
N ILE A 194 -5.13 -1.47 -8.19
CA ILE A 194 -4.52 -0.28 -7.63
C ILE A 194 -5.38 0.95 -7.93
N GLU A 195 -5.74 1.68 -6.89
CA GLU A 195 -6.49 2.93 -6.96
C GLU A 195 -5.59 4.09 -6.57
N VAL A 196 -5.53 5.11 -7.42
CA VAL A 196 -4.61 6.24 -7.31
C VAL A 196 -5.29 7.57 -7.65
N ASN A 197 -4.67 8.66 -7.21
CA ASN A 197 -5.05 10.01 -7.60
C ASN A 197 -4.36 10.40 -8.91
N HIS A 198 -5.15 10.65 -9.95
CA HIS A 198 -4.66 10.96 -11.30
C HIS A 198 -3.87 12.26 -11.36
N ARG A 199 -4.01 13.14 -10.38
CA ARG A 199 -3.19 14.35 -10.25
C ARG A 199 -1.69 14.02 -10.19
N PHE A 200 -1.34 12.85 -9.64
CA PHE A 200 0.05 12.41 -9.44
C PHE A 200 0.47 11.24 -10.34
N VAL A 201 -0.47 10.39 -10.73
CA VAL A 201 -0.17 9.09 -11.34
C VAL A 201 -0.91 8.91 -12.66
N ASP A 202 -0.19 8.57 -13.73
CA ASP A 202 -0.74 8.15 -15.02
C ASP A 202 -0.52 6.66 -15.25
N GLY A 203 -1.11 6.11 -16.29
CA GLY A 203 -0.95 4.71 -16.69
C GLY A 203 0.50 4.28 -16.87
N VAL A 204 1.37 5.16 -17.39
CA VAL A 204 2.81 4.88 -17.53
C VAL A 204 3.49 4.62 -16.17
N HIS A 205 3.07 5.32 -15.13
CA HIS A 205 3.61 5.13 -13.78
C HIS A 205 3.11 3.82 -13.17
N LEU A 206 1.86 3.42 -13.47
CA LEU A 206 1.33 2.12 -13.09
C LEU A 206 2.02 0.97 -13.83
N GLY A 207 2.40 1.17 -15.11
CA GLY A 207 3.25 0.24 -15.84
C GLY A 207 4.60 0.02 -15.15
N ARG A 208 5.28 1.10 -14.75
CA ARG A 208 6.55 1.03 -14.00
C ARG A 208 6.39 0.31 -12.65
N PHE A 209 5.30 0.59 -11.94
CA PHE A 209 4.97 -0.12 -10.70
C PHE A 209 4.79 -1.62 -10.95
N TYR A 210 4.05 -2.00 -12.00
CA TYR A 210 3.86 -3.40 -12.39
C TYR A 210 5.18 -4.08 -12.71
N GLU A 211 6.01 -3.46 -13.55
CA GLU A 211 7.33 -3.98 -13.92
C GLU A 211 8.24 -4.15 -12.70
N ALA A 212 8.30 -3.15 -11.82
CA ALA A 212 9.08 -3.22 -10.59
C ALA A 212 8.60 -4.36 -9.66
N LEU A 213 7.28 -4.54 -9.51
CA LEU A 213 6.72 -5.62 -8.71
C LEU A 213 7.03 -6.99 -9.31
N GLN A 214 6.80 -7.15 -10.62
CA GLN A 214 7.04 -8.42 -11.31
C GLN A 214 8.53 -8.80 -11.29
N GLN A 215 9.42 -7.83 -11.50
CA GLN A 215 10.87 -8.06 -11.42
C GLN A 215 11.29 -8.56 -10.02
N LYS A 216 10.81 -7.90 -8.96
CA LYS A 216 11.09 -8.33 -7.58
C LYS A 216 10.60 -9.74 -7.26
N ILE A 217 9.49 -10.16 -7.87
CA ILE A 217 8.97 -11.52 -7.71
C ILE A 217 9.86 -12.50 -8.48
N ASN A 218 10.27 -12.15 -9.70
CA ASN A 218 11.11 -13.01 -10.55
C ASN A 218 12.53 -13.17 -10.00
N ASP A 219 13.03 -12.19 -9.24
CA ASP A 219 14.36 -12.21 -8.62
C ASP A 219 14.42 -13.06 -7.33
N LEU A 220 13.33 -13.68 -6.90
CA LEU A 220 13.30 -14.57 -5.74
C LEU A 220 13.91 -15.94 -6.14
N GLU A 221 15.04 -16.24 -5.57
CA GLU A 221 15.76 -17.52 -5.71
C GLU A 221 15.42 -18.50 -4.57
#